data_abef2889e527fe34ca4977a586a6484e
#
_entry.id   abef2889e527fe34ca4977a586a6484e
#
_cell.length_a   1.000
_cell.length_b   1.000
_cell.length_c   1.000
_cell.angle_alpha   90.00
_cell.angle_beta   90.00
_cell.angle_gamma   90.00
#
_symmetry.space_group_name_H-M   'P 1'
#
loop_
_entity.id
_entity.type
_entity.pdbx_description
1 polymer ?
#
loop_
_entity_poly.entity_id
_entity_poly.type
_entity_poly.pdbx_seq_one_letter_code
_entity_poly.pdbx_strand_id
1 'polypeptide(L)' 'MADLDFFTLETLKKHINKEIETIREHICHGVDTIEKLQYSRGRLKALEALLQDFKNLQKENIDDDDHNKTGGSN' A
#
# COMPACT_ATOMS: atom_id res chain seq x y z
N MET A 1 -14.76 -6.80 -15.89
CA MET A 1 -13.46 -7.11 -15.51
C MET A 1 -13.46 -7.99 -14.29
N ALA A 2 -12.57 -8.88 -14.27
CA ALA A 2 -12.54 -9.83 -13.19
C ALA A 2 -12.09 -9.15 -11.91
N ASP A 3 -12.63 -9.61 -10.86
CA ASP A 3 -12.20 -9.12 -9.57
C ASP A 3 -10.89 -9.75 -9.19
N LEU A 4 -10.14 -9.02 -8.44
CA LEU A 4 -8.95 -9.58 -7.84
C LEU A 4 -9.40 -10.53 -6.74
N ASP A 5 -8.95 -11.76 -6.81
CA ASP A 5 -9.31 -12.66 -5.73
C ASP A 5 -8.42 -12.40 -4.54
N PHE A 6 -8.76 -13.01 -3.44
CA PHE A 6 -8.07 -12.77 -2.18
C PHE A 6 -6.58 -13.12 -2.29
N PHE A 7 -6.29 -14.23 -2.93
CA PHE A 7 -4.90 -14.67 -3.03
C PHE A 7 -4.08 -13.68 -3.84
N THR A 8 -4.61 -13.20 -4.93
CA THR A 8 -3.90 -12.24 -5.76
C THR A 8 -3.66 -10.95 -4.99
N LEU A 9 -4.67 -10.50 -4.27
CA LEU A 9 -4.55 -9.27 -3.50
C LEU A 9 -3.50 -9.41 -2.42
N GLU A 10 -3.48 -10.56 -1.74
CA GLU A 10 -2.48 -10.78 -0.71
C GLU A 10 -1.08 -10.82 -1.28
N THR A 11 -0.93 -11.43 -2.45
CA THR A 11 0.36 -11.48 -3.09
C THR A 11 0.84 -10.08 -3.46
N LEU A 12 -0.05 -9.26 -3.97
CA LEU A 12 0.31 -7.88 -4.29
C LEU A 12 0.70 -7.10 -3.05
N LYS A 13 -0.03 -7.29 -1.97
CA LYS A 13 0.30 -6.60 -0.73
C LYS A 13 1.68 -7.01 -0.22
N LYS A 14 1.99 -8.28 -0.31
CA LYS A 14 3.32 -8.74 0.09
C LYS A 14 4.40 -8.10 -0.75
N HIS A 15 4.16 -8.02 -2.04
CA HIS A 15 5.13 -7.44 -2.94
C HIS A 15 5.34 -5.96 -2.62
N ILE A 16 4.26 -5.25 -2.37
CA ILE A 16 4.36 -3.84 -2.04
C ILE A 16 5.09 -3.65 -0.72
N ASN A 17 4.80 -4.48 0.27
CA ASN A 17 5.50 -4.40 1.55
C ASN A 17 6.99 -4.63 1.38
N LYS A 18 7.36 -5.57 0.53
CA LYS A 18 8.76 -5.83 0.29
C LYS A 18 9.43 -4.63 -0.37
N GLU A 19 8.76 -4.01 -1.31
CA GLU A 19 9.31 -2.82 -1.94
C GLU A 19 9.48 -1.70 -0.94
N ILE A 20 8.52 -1.54 -0.06
CA ILE A 20 8.61 -0.52 0.97
C ILE A 20 9.83 -0.76 1.85
N GLU A 21 10.04 -1.99 2.27
CA GLU A 21 11.20 -2.32 3.07
C GLU A 21 12.50 -2.04 2.35
N THR A 22 12.54 -2.39 1.07
CA THR A 22 13.72 -2.14 0.27
C THR A 22 14.03 -0.65 0.20
N ILE A 23 13.00 0.16 -0.01
CA ILE A 23 13.22 1.60 -0.09
C ILE A 23 13.65 2.16 1.24
N ARG A 24 13.05 1.68 2.32
CA ARG A 24 13.45 2.16 3.64
C ARG A 24 14.91 1.85 3.92
N GLU A 25 15.35 0.67 3.58
CA GLU A 25 16.74 0.32 3.75
C GLU A 25 17.65 1.18 2.90
N HIS A 26 17.21 1.45 1.68
CA HIS A 26 17.99 2.30 0.81
C HIS A 26 18.12 3.69 1.40
N ILE A 27 17.05 4.23 1.95
CA ILE A 27 17.13 5.54 2.58
C ILE A 27 18.07 5.53 3.75
N CYS A 28 18.05 4.47 4.53
CA CYS A 28 18.89 4.41 5.72
C CYS A 28 20.36 4.22 5.38
N HIS A 29 20.66 3.50 4.32
CA HIS A 29 22.04 3.07 4.12
C HIS A 29 22.66 3.49 2.80
N GLY A 30 21.85 3.88 1.83
CA GLY A 30 22.40 4.09 0.51
C GLY A 30 22.19 5.43 -0.12
N VAL A 31 21.43 6.29 0.51
CA VAL A 31 21.12 7.58 -0.09
C VAL A 31 22.19 8.59 0.31
N ASP A 32 22.81 9.23 -0.67
CA ASP A 32 23.88 10.14 -0.39
C ASP A 32 23.65 11.55 -0.89
N THR A 33 22.49 11.83 -1.49
CA THR A 33 22.17 13.18 -1.90
C THR A 33 20.74 13.49 -1.49
N ILE A 34 20.46 14.78 -1.41
CA ILE A 34 19.12 15.21 -1.05
C ILE A 34 18.12 14.85 -2.13
N GLU A 35 18.51 14.97 -3.39
CA GLU A 35 17.60 14.61 -4.46
C GLU A 35 17.22 13.14 -4.41
N LYS A 36 18.20 12.28 -4.16
CA LYS A 36 17.91 10.85 -4.06
C LYS A 36 17.04 10.57 -2.87
N LEU A 37 17.28 11.26 -1.78
CA LEU A 37 16.46 11.08 -0.60
C LEU A 37 15.01 11.48 -0.89
N GLN A 38 14.81 12.62 -1.51
CA GLN A 38 13.47 13.09 -1.81
C GLN A 38 12.76 12.15 -2.78
N TYR A 39 13.49 11.65 -3.76
CA TYR A 39 12.90 10.71 -4.69
C TYR A 39 12.48 9.44 -3.98
N SER A 40 13.34 8.91 -3.13
CA SER A 40 13.02 7.67 -2.42
C SER A 40 11.86 7.87 -1.46
N ARG A 41 11.81 9.00 -0.79
CA ARG A 41 10.71 9.27 0.11
C ARG A 41 9.40 9.41 -0.65
N GLY A 42 9.44 10.01 -1.84
CA GLY A 42 8.24 10.09 -2.67
C GLY A 42 7.75 8.72 -3.09
N ARG A 43 8.67 7.85 -3.48
CA ARG A 43 8.29 6.50 -3.83
C ARG A 43 7.71 5.77 -2.63
N LEU A 44 8.31 5.94 -1.47
CA LEU A 44 7.83 5.30 -0.27
C LEU A 44 6.41 5.75 0.04
N LYS A 45 6.17 7.04 -0.03
CA LYS A 45 4.84 7.55 0.23
C LYS A 45 3.81 7.01 -0.76
N ALA A 46 4.20 6.94 -2.02
CA ALA A 46 3.28 6.42 -3.04
C ALA A 46 2.95 4.97 -2.79
N LEU A 47 3.95 4.18 -2.41
CA LEU A 47 3.71 2.76 -2.14
C LEU A 47 2.87 2.57 -0.89
N GLU A 48 3.10 3.39 0.12
CA GLU A 48 2.30 3.29 1.32
C GLU A 48 0.84 3.65 1.05
N ALA A 49 0.63 4.66 0.22
CA ALA A 49 -0.73 5.02 -0.14
C ALA A 49 -1.40 3.90 -0.94
N LEU A 50 -0.65 3.29 -1.84
CA LEU A 50 -1.19 2.19 -2.62
C LEU A 50 -1.53 1.00 -1.73
N LEU A 51 -0.67 0.72 -0.77
CA LEU A 51 -0.94 -0.37 0.16
C LEU A 51 -2.19 -0.09 0.96
N GLN A 52 -2.37 1.15 1.38
CA GLN A 52 -3.57 1.51 2.12
C GLN A 52 -4.81 1.36 1.24
N ASP A 53 -4.70 1.71 -0.04
CA ASP A 53 -5.82 1.53 -0.94
C ASP A 53 -6.20 0.06 -1.07
N PHE A 54 -5.22 -0.82 -1.15
CA PHE A 54 -5.52 -2.24 -1.20
C PHE A 54 -6.18 -2.72 0.06
N LYS A 55 -5.73 -2.25 1.20
CA LYS A 55 -6.36 -2.62 2.46
C LYS A 55 -7.80 -2.13 2.52
N ASN A 56 -8.03 -0.93 2.03
CA ASN A 56 -9.37 -0.40 2.00
C ASN A 56 -10.28 -1.21 1.09
N LEU A 57 -9.76 -1.61 -0.05
CA LEU A 57 -10.54 -2.44 -0.96
C LEU A 57 -10.91 -3.77 -0.33
N GLN A 58 -9.95 -4.38 0.35
CA GLN A 58 -10.23 -5.64 1.03
C GLN A 58 -11.27 -5.45 2.11
N LYS A 59 -11.14 -4.37 2.85
CA LYS A 59 -12.09 -4.09 3.91
C LYS A 59 -13.48 -3.87 3.36
N GLU A 60 -13.59 -3.16 2.26
CA GLU A 60 -14.89 -2.95 1.65
C GLU A 60 -15.51 -4.26 1.22
N ASN A 61 -14.73 -5.14 0.64
CA ASN A 61 -15.27 -6.43 0.24
C ASN A 61 -15.75 -7.23 1.43
N ILE A 62 -14.99 -7.20 2.50
CA ILE A 62 -15.35 -7.96 3.68
C ILE A 62 -16.56 -7.37 4.35
N ASP A 63 -16.62 -6.04 4.41
CA ASP A 63 -17.68 -5.35 5.12
C ASP A 63 -18.90 -5.12 4.28
N ASP A 64 -18.94 -5.67 3.11
CA ASP A 64 -20.01 -5.36 2.19
C ASP A 64 -21.37 -5.64 2.81
N ASP A 65 -21.45 -6.63 3.64
CA ASP A 65 -22.72 -7.00 4.23
C ASP A 65 -23.22 -6.00 5.24
N ASP A 66 -22.32 -5.39 5.97
CA ASP A 66 -22.75 -4.46 7.00
C ASP A 66 -22.09 -3.14 6.83
N HIS A 67 -21.69 -2.84 5.66
CA HIS A 67 -20.93 -1.64 5.44
C HIS A 67 -21.72 -0.40 5.69
N ASN A 68 -22.99 -0.52 5.65
CA ASN A 68 -23.76 0.68 5.75
C ASN A 68 -23.38 1.50 6.95
N LYS A 69 -23.06 0.88 8.02
CA LYS A 69 -22.73 1.71 9.14
C LYS A 69 -21.43 2.37 8.98
N THR A 70 -20.52 1.69 8.35
CA THR A 70 -19.28 2.39 8.19
C THR A 70 -19.43 3.46 7.21
N GLY A 71 -20.23 3.20 6.25
CA GLY A 71 -20.37 4.23 5.29
C GLY A 71 -20.59 5.50 5.96
N GLY A 72 -21.30 5.47 6.93
CA GLY A 72 -21.55 6.70 7.54
C GLY A 72 -20.31 7.35 7.92
N SER A 73 -19.42 6.65 8.20
CA SER A 73 -18.35 7.38 8.65
C SER A 73 -17.70 7.99 7.56
N ASN A 74 -17.86 8.19 7.32
CA ASN A 74 -17.19 8.85 6.59
C ASN A 74 -17.30 9.55 6.33
#